data_fac7489dabf4ac19e47105b11598b613
#
_entry.id   fac7489dabf4ac19e47105b11598b613
#
_cell.length_a   1.000
_cell.length_b   1.000
_cell.length_c   1.000
_cell.angle_alpha   90.00
_cell.angle_beta   90.00
_cell.angle_gamma   90.00
#
_symmetry.space_group_name_H-M   'P 1'
#
loop_
_entity.id
_entity.type
_entity.pdbx_description
1 polymer ?
#
loop_
_entity_poly.entity_id
_entity_poly.type
_entity_poly.pdbx_seq_one_letter_code
_entity_poly.pdbx_strand_id
1 'polypeptide(L)'
;MSFLPRLALAALALALGMVAAPAIAQVDGTPTALDAIMRTVSGDEQPVRTGYASLADAVVAQSLDDPLDGETSCMASAIYFESKGEPLTGQLAVADVILNRTRSGRFPRTICAVVTQPGQFSFVRDGRVPDIADCAYYRTAVAVARVAMADAWQSPAAGALFFHARRVSPGWHREHIATIGNQVFYR
;
A
#
# COMPACT_ATOMS: atom_id res chain seq x y z
N MET A 1 1.07 -19.89 69.56
CA MET A 1 0.14 -19.95 70.70
C MET A 1 -1.18 -19.34 70.23
N SER A 2 -2.22 -20.21 70.23
CA SER A 2 -3.63 -19.88 70.51
C SER A 2 -4.38 -19.11 69.43
N PHE A 3 -5.52 -19.40 69.00
CA PHE A 3 -6.56 -20.43 69.06
C PHE A 3 -7.64 -19.95 68.08
N LEU A 4 -8.17 -20.90 67.31
CA LEU A 4 -9.45 -20.80 66.59
C LEU A 4 -10.62 -20.61 67.61
N PRO A 5 -11.79 -20.12 67.15
CA PRO A 5 -12.80 -21.15 66.89
C PRO A 5 -13.65 -20.95 65.60
N ARG A 6 -14.12 -22.09 65.15
CA ARG A 6 -15.18 -22.35 64.17
C ARG A 6 -16.53 -21.86 64.70
N LEU A 7 -17.34 -21.33 63.79
CA LEU A 7 -18.80 -21.32 63.96
C LEU A 7 -19.46 -21.68 62.64
N ALA A 8 -20.12 -22.78 62.64
CA ALA A 8 -21.03 -23.28 61.62
C ALA A 8 -22.40 -22.61 61.79
N LEU A 9 -23.06 -22.26 60.70
CA LEU A 9 -24.54 -22.11 60.69
C LEU A 9 -25.08 -22.23 59.28
N ALA A 10 -25.76 -23.34 59.04
CA ALA A 10 -27.12 -23.51 58.56
C ALA A 10 -27.42 -23.13 57.10
N ALA A 11 -27.71 -24.21 56.37
CA ALA A 11 -28.36 -24.23 55.08
C ALA A 11 -29.79 -23.64 55.14
N LEU A 12 -30.12 -22.80 54.17
CA LEU A 12 -31.50 -22.49 53.83
C LEU A 12 -31.69 -22.71 52.34
N ALA A 13 -32.31 -23.81 51.99
CA ALA A 13 -32.73 -24.15 50.63
C ALA A 13 -33.98 -23.33 50.29
N LEU A 14 -33.86 -22.40 49.35
CA LEU A 14 -35.03 -21.76 48.68
C LEU A 14 -35.11 -22.35 47.26
N ALA A 15 -36.13 -23.18 47.09
CA ALA A 15 -36.61 -23.64 45.78
C ALA A 15 -37.27 -22.43 45.08
N LEU A 16 -36.64 -21.90 44.02
CA LEU A 16 -37.32 -20.99 43.10
C LEU A 16 -37.60 -21.70 41.79
N GLY A 17 -38.87 -21.64 41.40
CA GLY A 17 -39.45 -22.30 40.27
C GLY A 17 -38.80 -21.93 38.94
N MET A 18 -38.67 -22.91 38.08
CA MET A 18 -38.38 -22.78 36.65
C MET A 18 -39.58 -22.10 35.97
N VAL A 19 -39.37 -20.85 35.61
CA VAL A 19 -40.24 -20.22 34.61
C VAL A 19 -39.63 -20.54 33.22
N ALA A 20 -40.27 -21.37 32.46
CA ALA A 20 -39.95 -21.66 31.09
C ALA A 20 -40.16 -20.38 30.25
N ALA A 21 -39.09 -19.80 29.75
CA ALA A 21 -39.14 -18.73 28.77
C ALA A 21 -39.58 -19.29 27.40
N PRO A 22 -40.51 -18.66 26.68
CA PRO A 22 -40.86 -19.09 25.33
C PRO A 22 -39.65 -18.93 24.41
N ALA A 23 -39.34 -19.99 23.65
CA ALA A 23 -38.37 -19.96 22.57
C ALA A 23 -38.88 -18.97 21.50
N ILE A 24 -38.21 -17.84 21.37
CA ILE A 24 -38.42 -16.93 20.25
C ILE A 24 -37.75 -17.61 19.03
N ALA A 25 -38.61 -18.05 18.09
CA ALA A 25 -38.11 -18.53 16.79
C ALA A 25 -37.27 -17.42 16.14
N GLN A 26 -36.00 -17.68 15.92
CA GLN A 26 -35.19 -16.83 15.06
C GLN A 26 -35.75 -16.96 13.65
N VAL A 27 -36.35 -15.89 13.18
CA VAL A 27 -36.69 -15.71 11.77
C VAL A 27 -35.36 -15.50 11.05
N ASP A 28 -34.91 -16.49 10.26
CA ASP A 28 -33.84 -16.33 9.30
C ASP A 28 -34.26 -15.27 8.29
N GLY A 29 -33.98 -14.01 8.64
CA GLY A 29 -34.23 -12.88 7.75
C GLY A 29 -33.18 -12.88 6.64
N THR A 30 -33.56 -13.37 5.46
CA THR A 30 -32.89 -12.98 4.23
C THR A 30 -32.84 -11.47 4.19
N PRO A 31 -31.65 -10.84 3.99
CA PRO A 31 -31.53 -9.39 3.97
C PRO A 31 -32.42 -8.83 2.87
N THR A 32 -33.33 -7.97 3.25
CA THR A 32 -34.25 -7.31 2.31
C THR A 32 -33.45 -6.34 1.43
N ALA A 33 -33.97 -6.04 0.24
CA ALA A 33 -33.33 -5.06 -0.67
C ALA A 33 -33.11 -3.70 0.00
N LEU A 34 -33.91 -3.36 1.04
CA LEU A 34 -33.75 -2.16 1.86
C LEU A 34 -32.51 -2.21 2.75
N ASP A 35 -32.12 -3.39 3.30
CA ASP A 35 -30.87 -3.53 4.06
C ASP A 35 -29.63 -3.41 3.19
N ALA A 36 -29.72 -3.81 1.92
CA ALA A 36 -28.67 -3.61 0.94
C ALA A 36 -28.51 -2.12 0.59
N ILE A 37 -29.62 -1.39 0.43
CA ILE A 37 -29.62 0.05 0.13
C ILE A 37 -29.12 0.86 1.34
N MET A 38 -29.49 0.48 2.57
CA MET A 38 -29.01 1.16 3.79
C MET A 38 -27.52 0.97 4.02
N ARG A 39 -26.93 -0.17 3.65
CA ARG A 39 -25.45 -0.37 3.71
C ARG A 39 -24.68 0.46 2.70
N THR A 40 -25.28 0.82 1.57
CA THR A 40 -24.69 1.72 0.57
C THR A 40 -24.73 3.19 1.00
N VAL A 41 -25.57 3.55 1.97
CA VAL A 41 -25.70 4.94 2.46
C VAL A 41 -24.92 5.17 3.77
N SER A 42 -24.57 4.10 4.49
CA SER A 42 -23.69 4.20 5.68
C SER A 42 -22.24 4.19 5.24
N GLY A 43 -21.66 5.37 5.12
CA GLY A 43 -20.33 5.73 4.63
C GLY A 43 -19.12 4.96 5.19
N ASP A 44 -19.11 3.63 5.12
CA ASP A 44 -17.92 2.82 5.05
C ASP A 44 -17.51 2.68 3.58
N GLU A 45 -17.21 3.81 2.97
CA GLU A 45 -16.52 3.86 1.69
C GLU A 45 -15.08 3.38 1.93
N GLN A 46 -14.92 2.07 2.02
CA GLN A 46 -13.61 1.48 1.77
C GLN A 46 -13.19 1.96 0.39
N PRO A 47 -11.96 2.50 0.23
CA PRO A 47 -11.50 2.92 -1.09
C PRO A 47 -11.70 1.74 -2.02
N VAL A 48 -12.50 1.94 -3.08
CA VAL A 48 -12.70 0.97 -4.15
C VAL A 48 -11.30 0.66 -4.67
N ARG A 49 -10.72 -0.44 -4.19
CA ARG A 49 -9.53 -1.00 -4.79
C ARG A 49 -9.95 -1.33 -6.20
N THR A 50 -9.39 -0.60 -7.16
CA THR A 50 -9.61 -0.82 -8.58
C THR A 50 -9.47 -2.30 -8.84
N GLY A 51 -10.50 -2.93 -9.42
CA GLY A 51 -10.75 -4.36 -9.41
C GLY A 51 -9.79 -5.23 -10.21
N TYR A 52 -8.47 -5.05 -10.04
CA TYR A 52 -7.47 -5.93 -10.61
C TYR A 52 -7.17 -7.10 -9.66
N ALA A 53 -7.09 -8.32 -10.21
CA ALA A 53 -6.79 -9.52 -9.43
C ALA A 53 -5.30 -9.59 -9.02
N SER A 54 -4.40 -8.94 -9.77
CA SER A 54 -2.97 -8.88 -9.48
C SER A 54 -2.35 -7.56 -9.96
N LEU A 55 -1.14 -7.25 -9.47
CA LEU A 55 -0.34 -6.13 -9.99
C LEU A 55 -0.04 -6.31 -11.48
N ALA A 56 0.19 -7.54 -11.94
CA ALA A 56 0.42 -7.82 -13.34
C ALA A 56 -0.81 -7.44 -14.20
N ASP A 57 -2.01 -7.76 -13.72
CA ASP A 57 -3.26 -7.37 -14.42
C ASP A 57 -3.42 -5.85 -14.43
N ALA A 58 -3.11 -5.17 -13.33
CA ALA A 58 -3.15 -3.72 -13.26
C ALA A 58 -2.17 -3.07 -14.27
N VAL A 59 -0.97 -3.64 -14.42
CA VAL A 59 0.05 -3.16 -15.35
C VAL A 59 -0.36 -3.41 -16.79
N VAL A 60 -0.85 -4.61 -17.11
CA VAL A 60 -1.28 -4.98 -18.47
C VAL A 60 -2.49 -4.15 -18.94
N ALA A 61 -3.36 -3.75 -18.01
CA ALA A 61 -4.52 -2.93 -18.32
C ALA A 61 -4.20 -1.46 -18.67
N GLN A 62 -2.94 -1.02 -18.51
CA GLN A 62 -2.59 0.36 -18.85
C GLN A 62 -2.49 0.54 -20.38
N SER A 63 -3.16 1.58 -20.90
CA SER A 63 -2.97 1.98 -22.30
C SER A 63 -1.54 2.49 -22.50
N LEU A 64 -0.88 2.06 -23.56
CA LEU A 64 0.45 2.54 -23.94
C LEU A 64 0.40 3.51 -25.14
N ASP A 65 -0.78 3.64 -25.76
CA ASP A 65 -1.00 4.49 -26.92
C ASP A 65 -1.31 5.94 -26.54
N ASP A 66 -1.72 6.17 -25.28
CA ASP A 66 -1.99 7.51 -24.78
C ASP A 66 -0.69 8.33 -24.66
N PRO A 67 -0.68 9.58 -25.10
CA PRO A 67 0.48 10.46 -24.95
C PRO A 67 0.96 10.54 -23.51
N LEU A 68 2.28 10.53 -23.31
CA LEU A 68 2.88 10.73 -22.00
C LEU A 68 2.94 12.23 -21.70
N ASP A 69 2.40 12.64 -20.56
CA ASP A 69 2.71 13.94 -19.99
C ASP A 69 4.12 13.95 -19.36
N GLY A 70 4.61 15.15 -19.02
CA GLY A 70 5.96 15.30 -18.49
C GLY A 70 6.18 14.56 -17.17
N GLU A 71 5.21 14.55 -16.25
CA GLU A 71 5.32 13.90 -14.95
C GLU A 71 5.33 12.36 -15.10
N THR A 72 4.48 11.82 -15.96
CA THR A 72 4.47 10.38 -16.27
C THR A 72 5.77 9.96 -16.96
N SER A 73 6.30 10.79 -17.89
CA SER A 73 7.58 10.53 -18.55
C SER A 73 8.75 10.53 -17.56
N CYS A 74 8.82 11.50 -16.64
CA CYS A 74 9.83 11.52 -15.59
C CYS A 74 9.74 10.28 -14.67
N MET A 75 8.53 9.90 -14.26
CA MET A 75 8.31 8.69 -13.43
C MET A 75 8.77 7.43 -14.16
N ALA A 76 8.32 7.22 -15.38
CA ALA A 76 8.68 6.05 -16.19
C ALA A 76 10.20 5.97 -16.41
N SER A 77 10.85 7.10 -16.66
CA SER A 77 12.31 7.14 -16.80
C SER A 77 13.03 6.72 -15.52
N ALA A 78 12.59 7.22 -14.37
CA ALA A 78 13.18 6.83 -13.10
C ALA A 78 13.00 5.33 -12.83
N ILE A 79 11.81 4.78 -13.05
CA ILE A 79 11.54 3.35 -12.93
C ILE A 79 12.45 2.56 -13.87
N TYR A 80 12.57 2.97 -15.12
CA TYR A 80 13.41 2.29 -16.11
C TYR A 80 14.89 2.25 -15.67
N PHE A 81 15.47 3.38 -15.30
CA PHE A 81 16.90 3.42 -14.96
C PHE A 81 17.22 2.75 -13.64
N GLU A 82 16.33 2.84 -12.65
CA GLU A 82 16.57 2.34 -11.30
C GLU A 82 16.13 0.89 -11.10
N SER A 83 15.16 0.39 -11.87
CA SER A 83 14.53 -0.89 -11.58
C SER A 83 14.17 -1.76 -12.77
N LYS A 84 14.70 -1.48 -13.97
CA LYS A 84 14.46 -2.40 -15.11
C LYS A 84 15.01 -3.79 -14.80
N GLY A 85 14.18 -4.81 -15.05
CA GLY A 85 14.51 -6.20 -14.73
C GLY A 85 14.22 -6.61 -13.28
N GLU A 86 13.85 -5.68 -12.40
CA GLU A 86 13.31 -6.01 -11.10
C GLU A 86 11.85 -6.53 -11.22
N PRO A 87 11.35 -7.29 -10.22
CA PRO A 87 9.94 -7.65 -10.16
C PRO A 87 9.04 -6.40 -10.23
N LEU A 88 7.82 -6.53 -10.76
CA LEU A 88 6.86 -5.41 -10.84
C LEU A 88 6.64 -4.72 -9.49
N THR A 89 6.64 -5.49 -8.39
CA THR A 89 6.56 -4.95 -7.02
C THR A 89 7.75 -4.06 -6.67
N GLY A 90 8.96 -4.39 -7.14
CA GLY A 90 10.16 -3.56 -6.95
C GLY A 90 10.11 -2.29 -7.79
N GLN A 91 9.64 -2.39 -9.03
CA GLN A 91 9.43 -1.24 -9.90
C GLN A 91 8.38 -0.27 -9.31
N LEU A 92 7.28 -0.80 -8.81
CA LEU A 92 6.24 -0.02 -8.14
C LEU A 92 6.77 0.64 -6.86
N ALA A 93 7.58 -0.07 -6.08
CA ALA A 93 8.17 0.49 -4.86
C ALA A 93 9.11 1.69 -5.15
N VAL A 94 9.84 1.68 -6.26
CA VAL A 94 10.64 2.83 -6.72
C VAL A 94 9.74 4.01 -7.08
N ALA A 95 8.64 3.77 -7.80
CA ALA A 95 7.66 4.81 -8.10
C ALA A 95 7.06 5.42 -6.81
N ASP A 96 6.72 4.59 -5.84
CA ASP A 96 6.17 5.04 -4.55
C ASP A 96 7.16 5.91 -3.77
N VAL A 97 8.47 5.59 -3.79
CA VAL A 97 9.48 6.46 -3.17
C VAL A 97 9.41 7.87 -3.77
N ILE A 98 9.28 7.99 -5.09
CA ILE A 98 9.18 9.29 -5.77
C ILE A 98 7.89 10.00 -5.36
N LEU A 99 6.74 9.32 -5.35
CA LEU A 99 5.46 9.88 -4.92
C LEU A 99 5.49 10.30 -3.44
N ASN A 100 6.06 9.47 -2.57
CA ASN A 100 6.20 9.80 -1.15
C ASN A 100 7.09 11.02 -0.94
N ARG A 101 8.15 11.17 -1.72
CA ARG A 101 9.02 12.37 -1.69
C ARG A 101 8.23 13.62 -2.03
N THR A 102 7.41 13.63 -3.09
CA THR A 102 6.59 14.80 -3.46
C THR A 102 5.62 15.23 -2.35
N ARG A 103 5.16 14.28 -1.52
CA ARG A 103 4.19 14.50 -0.43
C ARG A 103 4.84 14.81 0.93
N SER A 104 6.13 14.50 1.09
CA SER A 104 6.81 14.53 2.41
C SER A 104 7.13 15.92 2.94
N GLY A 105 7.09 16.96 2.11
CA GLY A 105 7.55 18.31 2.45
C GLY A 105 9.08 18.46 2.56
N ARG A 106 9.85 17.37 2.41
CA ARG A 106 11.32 17.33 2.50
C ARG A 106 12.01 17.37 1.13
N PHE A 107 11.26 17.13 0.08
CA PHE A 107 11.70 17.06 -1.31
C PHE A 107 10.85 17.99 -2.17
N PRO A 108 11.22 18.21 -3.45
CA PRO A 108 10.38 18.94 -4.38
C PRO A 108 8.97 18.34 -4.50
N ARG A 109 8.00 19.17 -4.91
CA ARG A 109 6.58 18.78 -4.90
C ARG A 109 6.09 18.13 -6.19
N THR A 110 6.90 18.10 -7.25
CA THR A 110 6.56 17.46 -8.52
C THR A 110 7.47 16.29 -8.80
N ILE A 111 7.00 15.31 -9.56
CA ILE A 111 7.76 14.10 -9.90
C ILE A 111 9.02 14.48 -10.67
N CYS A 112 8.88 15.30 -11.70
CA CYS A 112 10.04 15.73 -12.48
C CYS A 112 11.08 16.47 -11.63
N ALA A 113 10.66 17.33 -10.72
CA ALA A 113 11.59 18.04 -9.84
C ALA A 113 12.29 17.11 -8.83
N VAL A 114 11.61 16.06 -8.35
CA VAL A 114 12.24 15.00 -7.52
C VAL A 114 13.25 14.21 -8.34
N VAL A 115 12.88 13.81 -9.56
CA VAL A 115 13.72 12.99 -10.43
C VAL A 115 14.96 13.78 -10.89
N THR A 116 14.81 15.04 -11.25
CA THR A 116 15.92 15.88 -11.73
C THR A 116 16.71 16.58 -10.61
N GLN A 117 16.37 16.32 -9.35
CA GLN A 117 17.09 16.91 -8.21
C GLN A 117 18.58 16.49 -8.24
N PRO A 118 19.50 17.46 -8.16
CA PRO A 118 20.94 17.16 -8.22
C PRO A 118 21.38 16.09 -7.24
N GLY A 119 22.13 15.09 -7.73
CA GLY A 119 22.72 14.03 -6.92
C GLY A 119 21.76 12.94 -6.41
N GLN A 120 20.47 12.99 -6.78
CA GLN A 120 19.51 11.96 -6.37
C GLN A 120 19.54 10.71 -7.27
N PHE A 121 19.65 10.91 -8.57
CA PHE A 121 19.65 9.83 -9.55
C PHE A 121 20.85 9.95 -10.48
N SER A 122 21.63 8.87 -10.62
CA SER A 122 22.90 8.86 -11.35
C SER A 122 22.72 8.98 -12.88
N PHE A 123 21.56 8.67 -13.39
CA PHE A 123 21.24 8.80 -14.82
C PHE A 123 20.93 10.24 -15.25
N VAL A 124 20.55 11.12 -14.30
CA VAL A 124 20.29 12.53 -14.59
C VAL A 124 21.63 13.28 -14.79
N ARG A 125 21.75 13.98 -15.91
CA ARG A 125 22.93 14.78 -16.25
C ARG A 125 22.49 16.20 -16.58
N ASP A 126 23.10 17.18 -15.95
CA ASP A 126 22.79 18.61 -16.16
C ASP A 126 21.30 18.94 -16.02
N GLY A 127 20.62 18.28 -15.04
CA GLY A 127 19.20 18.46 -14.78
C GLY A 127 18.28 17.84 -15.85
N ARG A 128 18.82 17.01 -16.73
CA ARG A 128 18.06 16.37 -17.83
C ARG A 128 18.06 14.85 -17.68
N VAL A 129 16.91 14.27 -17.97
CA VAL A 129 16.74 12.83 -18.13
C VAL A 129 17.16 12.46 -19.55
N PRO A 130 17.98 11.43 -19.75
CA PRO A 130 18.34 10.96 -21.10
C PRO A 130 17.12 10.43 -21.86
N ASP A 131 17.13 10.57 -23.16
CA ASP A 131 16.14 9.92 -24.04
C ASP A 131 16.25 8.40 -23.92
N ILE A 132 15.11 7.75 -23.88
CA ILE A 132 15.01 6.29 -23.80
C ILE A 132 14.38 5.79 -25.10
N ALA A 133 15.08 4.89 -25.78
CA ALA A 133 14.52 4.21 -26.96
C ALA A 133 13.32 3.34 -26.55
N ASP A 134 12.30 3.28 -27.38
CA ASP A 134 11.16 2.41 -27.18
C ASP A 134 11.60 0.94 -27.10
N CYS A 135 11.33 0.32 -25.97
CA CYS A 135 11.63 -1.09 -25.72
C CYS A 135 10.67 -1.67 -24.68
N ALA A 136 10.63 -2.99 -24.59
CA ALA A 136 9.72 -3.68 -23.66
C ALA A 136 9.90 -3.23 -22.20
N TYR A 137 11.12 -2.99 -21.73
CA TYR A 137 11.38 -2.52 -20.38
C TYR A 137 10.85 -1.11 -20.13
N TYR A 138 10.97 -0.21 -21.12
CA TYR A 138 10.45 1.14 -20.99
C TYR A 138 8.92 1.15 -21.04
N ARG A 139 8.31 0.37 -21.93
CA ARG A 139 6.84 0.20 -21.95
C ARG A 139 6.31 -0.34 -20.62
N THR A 140 7.00 -1.32 -20.00
CA THR A 140 6.65 -1.79 -18.65
C THR A 140 6.78 -0.67 -17.62
N ALA A 141 7.86 0.12 -17.65
CA ALA A 141 8.04 1.23 -16.74
C ALA A 141 6.95 2.31 -16.89
N VAL A 142 6.49 2.60 -18.11
CA VAL A 142 5.34 3.49 -18.38
C VAL A 142 4.06 2.94 -17.75
N ALA A 143 3.77 1.66 -17.94
CA ALA A 143 2.59 1.04 -17.35
C ALA A 143 2.63 1.06 -15.81
N VAL A 144 3.77 0.74 -15.20
CA VAL A 144 3.97 0.82 -13.74
C VAL A 144 3.84 2.26 -13.24
N ALA A 145 4.36 3.25 -13.96
CA ALA A 145 4.20 4.66 -13.64
C ALA A 145 2.72 5.07 -13.58
N ARG A 146 1.91 4.64 -14.56
CA ARG A 146 0.47 4.91 -14.58
C ARG A 146 -0.25 4.24 -13.41
N VAL A 147 0.07 2.97 -13.10
CA VAL A 147 -0.49 2.26 -11.94
C VAL A 147 -0.17 3.01 -10.64
N ALA A 148 1.08 3.45 -10.46
CA ALA A 148 1.49 4.18 -9.26
C ALA A 148 0.81 5.55 -9.13
N MET A 149 0.77 6.32 -10.23
CA MET A 149 0.19 7.67 -10.23
C MET A 149 -1.33 7.65 -10.05
N ALA A 150 -2.00 6.60 -10.51
CA ALA A 150 -3.44 6.38 -10.29
C ALA A 150 -3.77 5.73 -8.93
N ASP A 151 -2.76 5.43 -8.08
CA ASP A 151 -2.93 4.68 -6.82
C ASP A 151 -3.70 3.35 -7.03
N ALA A 152 -3.49 2.73 -8.18
CA ALA A 152 -4.25 1.56 -8.62
C ALA A 152 -3.79 0.25 -7.97
N TRP A 153 -2.68 0.26 -7.25
CA TRP A 153 -2.14 -0.90 -6.53
C TRP A 153 -1.30 -0.48 -5.33
N GLN A 154 -1.49 -1.17 -4.20
CA GLN A 154 -0.75 -0.88 -2.98
C GLN A 154 0.68 -1.42 -3.04
N SER A 155 1.68 -0.56 -2.83
CA SER A 155 3.07 -0.98 -2.74
C SER A 155 3.43 -1.56 -1.38
N PRO A 156 4.26 -2.64 -1.34
CA PRO A 156 4.79 -3.17 -0.09
C PRO A 156 5.86 -2.27 0.56
N ALA A 157 6.31 -1.21 -0.12
CA ALA A 157 7.25 -0.21 0.39
C ALA A 157 6.56 1.13 0.71
N ALA A 158 5.28 1.09 1.10
CA ALA A 158 4.50 2.29 1.43
C ALA A 158 5.21 3.16 2.48
N GLY A 159 5.31 4.46 2.22
CA GLY A 159 5.98 5.42 3.09
C GLY A 159 7.51 5.45 3.01
N ALA A 160 8.14 4.61 2.16
CA ALA A 160 9.58 4.67 1.92
C ALA A 160 9.97 5.99 1.22
N LEU A 161 11.10 6.57 1.66
CA LEU A 161 11.67 7.80 1.09
C LEU A 161 13.05 7.57 0.47
N PHE A 162 13.68 6.45 0.80
CA PHE A 162 15.05 6.11 0.38
C PHE A 162 15.12 4.65 -0.04
N PHE A 163 16.01 4.37 -0.97
CA PHE A 163 16.36 2.99 -1.34
C PHE A 163 17.80 2.90 -1.81
N HIS A 164 18.36 1.70 -1.81
CA HIS A 164 19.63 1.38 -2.42
C HIS A 164 19.66 -0.08 -2.90
N ALA A 165 20.59 -0.41 -3.78
CA ALA A 165 20.82 -1.78 -4.19
C ALA A 165 21.36 -2.63 -3.05
N ARG A 166 20.87 -3.86 -2.85
CA ARG A 166 21.28 -4.78 -1.77
C ARG A 166 22.80 -4.99 -1.65
N ARG A 167 23.53 -4.88 -2.76
CA ARG A 167 25.00 -5.00 -2.79
C ARG A 167 25.74 -3.81 -2.17
N VAL A 168 25.03 -2.72 -1.88
CA VAL A 168 25.57 -1.50 -1.28
C VAL A 168 25.20 -1.47 0.18
N SER A 169 26.11 -1.01 1.04
CA SER A 169 25.86 -0.79 2.47
C SER A 169 26.18 0.67 2.80
N PRO A 170 25.19 1.57 2.72
CA PRO A 170 25.44 3.01 2.86
C PRO A 170 25.68 3.46 4.32
N GLY A 171 25.66 2.54 5.30
CA GLY A 171 25.80 2.88 6.72
C GLY A 171 24.66 3.75 7.29
N TRP A 172 23.50 3.72 6.68
CA TRP A 172 22.36 4.52 7.10
C TRP A 172 21.73 3.98 8.39
N HIS A 173 21.45 4.87 9.33
CA HIS A 173 20.62 4.59 10.51
C HIS A 173 19.16 5.00 10.24
N ARG A 174 18.52 4.33 9.26
CA ARG A 174 17.15 4.58 8.83
C ARG A 174 16.26 3.39 9.14
N GLU A 175 14.97 3.64 9.33
CA GLU A 175 13.97 2.60 9.50
C GLU A 175 13.85 1.78 8.21
N HIS A 176 14.16 0.48 8.29
CA HIS A 176 13.98 -0.46 7.19
C HIS A 176 12.49 -0.73 7.00
N ILE A 177 12.00 -0.60 5.76
CA ILE A 177 10.60 -0.85 5.39
C ILE A 177 10.47 -2.21 4.72
N ALA A 178 11.22 -2.44 3.64
CA ALA A 178 11.13 -3.67 2.85
C ALA A 178 12.43 -3.97 2.10
N THR A 179 12.61 -5.24 1.75
CA THR A 179 13.59 -5.67 0.74
C THR A 179 12.84 -6.36 -0.38
N ILE A 180 12.92 -5.82 -1.59
CA ILE A 180 12.18 -6.29 -2.76
C ILE A 180 13.15 -6.46 -3.92
N GLY A 181 13.26 -7.68 -4.44
CA GLY A 181 14.25 -7.99 -5.46
C GLY A 181 15.68 -7.65 -4.99
N ASN A 182 16.37 -6.84 -5.76
CA ASN A 182 17.73 -6.38 -5.46
C ASN A 182 17.79 -5.00 -4.78
N GLN A 183 16.69 -4.52 -4.23
CA GLN A 183 16.58 -3.20 -3.60
C GLN A 183 16.11 -3.28 -2.16
N VAL A 184 16.61 -2.35 -1.33
CA VAL A 184 16.25 -2.21 0.10
C VAL A 184 15.68 -0.82 0.30
N PHE A 185 14.50 -0.72 0.91
CA PHE A 185 13.70 0.49 1.07
C PHE A 185 13.65 0.94 2.53
N TYR A 186 13.71 2.26 2.76
CA TYR A 186 13.77 2.89 4.08
C TYR A 186 12.91 4.15 4.17
N ARG A 187 12.53 4.47 5.42
CA ARG A 187 11.86 5.74 5.74
C ARG A 187 12.83 6.83 6.19
#